data_a60e6d70b2bb95e83f95d97c45f7af5c
#
_entry.id   a60e6d70b2bb95e83f95d97c45f7af5c
#
_cell.length_a   1.000
_cell.length_b   1.000
_cell.length_c   1.000
_cell.angle_alpha   90.00
_cell.angle_beta   90.00
_cell.angle_gamma   90.00
#
_symmetry.space_group_name_H-M   'P 1'
#
loop_
_entity.id
_entity.type
_entity.pdbx_description
1 polymer ?
#
loop_
_entity_poly.entity_id
_entity_poly.type
_entity_poly.pdbx_seq_one_letter_code
_entity_poly.pdbx_strand_id
1 'polypeptide(L)'
;FILSLPLIAFMIYEFFPKLSYNMQLMPYMAFISFIIATIVQFTLGLAFYKWTYAALLQKTANMYTLIAIWTTTAFVYSLYSYINFFLETGSILGLNGMKIEWIYFEVSALLITFVCFWKYLETKSKAKTSDAIKKLMSLTPKTAFVKVNGEFIEIEIEKINIWDTILVKPWD
;
A
#
# COMPACT_ATOMS: atom_id res chain seq x y z
N PHE A 1 -7.46 4.93 4.33
CA PHE A 1 -7.76 4.14 5.55
C PHE A 1 -9.03 4.63 6.25
N ILE A 2 -9.17 5.94 6.53
CA ILE A 2 -10.35 6.51 7.20
C ILE A 2 -11.65 6.18 6.43
N LEU A 3 -11.61 6.26 5.11
CA LEU A 3 -12.76 5.97 4.24
C LEU A 3 -13.19 4.50 4.29
N SER A 4 -12.31 3.57 4.62
CA SER A 4 -12.61 2.14 4.73
C SER A 4 -13.06 1.69 6.13
N LEU A 5 -12.98 2.57 7.14
CA LEU A 5 -13.45 2.24 8.50
C LEU A 5 -14.93 1.81 8.57
N PRO A 6 -15.88 2.45 7.85
CA PRO A 6 -17.26 1.98 7.83
C PRO A 6 -17.41 0.56 7.30
N LEU A 7 -16.57 0.17 6.30
CA LEU A 7 -16.61 -1.18 5.73
C LEU A 7 -16.09 -2.23 6.72
N ILE A 8 -15.04 -1.88 7.49
CA ILE A 8 -14.54 -2.73 8.58
C ILE A 8 -15.63 -2.91 9.64
N ALA A 9 -16.32 -1.83 10.01
CA ALA A 9 -17.42 -1.90 10.95
C ALA A 9 -18.55 -2.79 10.44
N PHE A 10 -18.91 -2.72 9.16
CA PHE A 10 -19.92 -3.58 8.53
C PHE A 10 -19.48 -5.04 8.53
N MET A 11 -18.23 -5.34 8.21
CA MET A 11 -17.68 -6.69 8.26
C MET A 11 -17.73 -7.27 9.68
N ILE A 12 -17.36 -6.49 10.70
CA ILE A 12 -17.44 -6.92 12.10
C ILE A 12 -18.91 -7.18 12.49
N TYR A 13 -19.81 -6.32 12.05
CA TYR A 13 -21.25 -6.46 12.30
C TYR A 13 -21.81 -7.77 11.72
N GLU A 14 -21.35 -8.17 10.54
CA GLU A 14 -21.74 -9.41 9.87
C GLU A 14 -21.19 -10.65 10.60
N PHE A 15 -19.96 -10.56 11.13
CA PHE A 15 -19.32 -11.67 11.85
C PHE A 15 -19.90 -11.92 13.26
N PHE A 16 -20.45 -10.87 13.89
CA PHE A 16 -21.05 -10.95 15.21
C PHE A 16 -22.57 -10.68 15.21
N PRO A 17 -23.40 -11.67 14.83
CA PRO A 17 -24.85 -11.48 14.69
C PRO A 17 -25.56 -11.07 15.99
N LYS A 18 -24.95 -11.29 17.15
CA LYS A 18 -25.48 -10.79 18.44
C LYS A 18 -25.38 -9.27 18.62
N LEU A 19 -24.47 -8.59 17.90
CA LEU A 19 -24.38 -7.14 17.83
C LEU A 19 -25.39 -6.54 16.83
N SER A 20 -25.99 -7.37 16.00
CA SER A 20 -26.92 -7.03 14.90
C SER A 20 -28.31 -6.60 15.37
N TYR A 21 -28.44 -5.94 16.53
CA TYR A 21 -29.74 -5.49 17.05
C TYR A 21 -30.35 -4.31 16.28
N ASN A 22 -29.58 -3.65 15.39
CA ASN A 22 -30.08 -2.57 14.55
C ASN A 22 -30.21 -3.00 13.07
N MET A 23 -31.22 -3.76 12.75
CA MET A 23 -31.59 -4.16 11.38
C MET A 23 -31.78 -2.99 10.39
N GLN A 24 -31.87 -1.76 10.88
CA GLN A 24 -32.18 -0.57 10.04
C GLN A 24 -31.05 -0.18 9.09
N LEU A 25 -29.79 -0.54 9.35
CA LEU A 25 -28.65 -0.20 8.49
C LEU A 25 -28.34 -1.26 7.43
N MET A 26 -28.80 -2.50 7.60
CA MET A 26 -28.53 -3.60 6.65
C MET A 26 -28.93 -3.32 5.20
N PRO A 27 -30.09 -2.73 4.91
CA PRO A 27 -30.46 -2.43 3.52
C PRO A 27 -29.54 -1.43 2.84
N TYR A 28 -28.92 -0.52 3.60
CA TYR A 28 -28.05 0.52 3.09
C TYR A 28 -26.60 0.04 2.88
N MET A 29 -26.21 -1.08 3.48
CA MET A 29 -24.82 -1.58 3.42
C MET A 29 -24.31 -1.75 2.00
N ALA A 30 -25.11 -2.35 1.11
CA ALA A 30 -24.73 -2.59 -0.28
C ALA A 30 -24.46 -1.28 -1.03
N PHE A 31 -25.31 -0.28 -0.85
CA PHE A 31 -25.18 1.02 -1.52
C PHE A 31 -23.97 1.81 -0.99
N ILE A 32 -23.78 1.83 0.34
CA ILE A 32 -22.63 2.50 0.97
C ILE A 32 -21.33 1.81 0.54
N SER A 33 -21.29 0.48 0.57
CA SER A 33 -20.13 -0.32 0.15
C SER A 33 -19.80 -0.11 -1.32
N PHE A 34 -20.80 0.00 -2.18
CA PHE A 34 -20.62 0.31 -3.60
C PHE A 34 -19.95 1.68 -3.81
N ILE A 35 -20.43 2.73 -3.14
CA ILE A 35 -19.86 4.08 -3.27
C ILE A 35 -18.40 4.08 -2.78
N ILE A 36 -18.15 3.54 -1.59
CA ILE A 36 -16.79 3.52 -1.01
C ILE A 36 -15.85 2.68 -1.87
N ALA A 37 -16.29 1.49 -2.30
CA ALA A 37 -15.49 0.61 -3.14
C ALA A 37 -15.16 1.26 -4.49
N THR A 38 -16.11 1.97 -5.10
CA THR A 38 -15.88 2.69 -6.35
C THR A 38 -14.82 3.77 -6.16
N ILE A 39 -14.90 4.59 -5.11
CA ILE A 39 -13.90 5.61 -4.81
C ILE A 39 -12.53 4.96 -4.60
N VAL A 40 -12.43 3.93 -3.76
CA VAL A 40 -11.17 3.24 -3.45
C VAL A 40 -10.58 2.58 -4.70
N GLN A 41 -11.40 1.90 -5.50
CA GLN A 41 -10.99 1.19 -6.72
C GLN A 41 -10.40 2.16 -7.76
N PHE A 42 -11.06 3.31 -7.99
CA PHE A 42 -10.65 4.28 -9.00
C PHE A 42 -9.70 5.37 -8.51
N THR A 43 -9.35 5.40 -7.23
CA THR A 43 -8.28 6.26 -6.70
C THR A 43 -7.03 5.46 -6.36
N LEU A 44 -7.09 4.65 -5.31
CA LEU A 44 -5.96 3.85 -4.85
C LEU A 44 -5.67 2.67 -5.78
N GLY A 45 -6.72 2.05 -6.33
CA GLY A 45 -6.61 0.91 -7.25
C GLY A 45 -5.87 1.26 -8.55
N LEU A 46 -5.95 2.51 -9.05
CA LEU A 46 -5.26 2.93 -10.26
C LEU A 46 -3.74 2.73 -10.21
N ALA A 47 -3.13 2.86 -9.05
CA ALA A 47 -1.70 2.62 -8.89
C ALA A 47 -1.35 1.15 -9.19
N PHE A 48 -2.18 0.21 -8.69
CA PHE A 48 -1.99 -1.23 -8.94
C PHE A 48 -2.19 -1.57 -10.42
N TYR A 49 -3.17 -0.98 -11.09
CA TYR A 49 -3.36 -1.17 -12.53
C TYR A 49 -2.16 -0.69 -13.35
N LYS A 50 -1.57 0.47 -13.02
CA LYS A 50 -0.36 0.98 -13.69
C LYS A 50 0.81 0.03 -13.53
N TRP A 51 1.06 -0.47 -12.31
CA TRP A 51 2.16 -1.39 -12.03
C TRP A 51 1.92 -2.78 -12.65
N THR A 52 0.67 -3.24 -12.70
CA THR A 52 0.28 -4.45 -13.39
C THR A 52 0.52 -4.34 -14.89
N TYR A 53 0.10 -3.23 -15.51
CA TYR A 53 0.33 -3.00 -16.93
C TYR A 53 1.82 -2.98 -17.27
N ALA A 54 2.65 -2.31 -16.47
CA ALA A 54 4.08 -2.30 -16.66
C ALA A 54 4.73 -3.70 -16.54
N ALA A 55 4.24 -4.54 -15.61
CA ALA A 55 4.72 -5.91 -15.46
C ALA A 55 4.32 -6.79 -16.65
N LEU A 56 3.09 -6.66 -17.12
CA LEU A 56 2.59 -7.42 -18.29
C LEU A 56 3.34 -7.07 -19.57
N LEU A 57 3.72 -5.81 -19.78
CA LEU A 57 4.57 -5.41 -20.90
C LEU A 57 5.92 -6.12 -20.88
N GLN A 58 6.44 -6.43 -19.70
CA GLN A 58 7.68 -7.20 -19.51
C GLN A 58 7.45 -8.72 -19.51
N LYS A 59 6.23 -9.18 -19.84
CA LYS A 59 5.80 -10.60 -19.80
C LYS A 59 6.05 -11.22 -18.42
N THR A 60 5.94 -10.45 -17.35
CA THR A 60 6.08 -10.90 -15.97
C THR A 60 4.79 -10.64 -15.20
N ALA A 61 4.56 -11.40 -14.15
CA ALA A 61 3.49 -11.16 -13.19
C ALA A 61 4.11 -10.87 -11.82
N ASN A 62 3.53 -9.92 -11.11
CA ASN A 62 3.96 -9.53 -9.77
C ASN A 62 2.78 -9.51 -8.80
N MET A 63 3.04 -9.22 -7.52
CA MET A 63 2.01 -9.12 -6.49
C MET A 63 0.89 -8.12 -6.87
N TYR A 64 1.22 -7.04 -7.57
CA TYR A 64 0.24 -6.03 -8.00
C TYR A 64 -0.73 -6.57 -9.06
N THR A 65 -0.25 -7.45 -9.94
CA THR A 65 -1.07 -8.15 -10.93
C THR A 65 -2.12 -9.01 -10.25
N LEU A 66 -1.73 -9.76 -9.23
CA LEU A 66 -2.65 -10.60 -8.46
C LEU A 66 -3.73 -9.74 -7.76
N ILE A 67 -3.31 -8.65 -7.10
CA ILE A 67 -4.22 -7.74 -6.41
C ILE A 67 -5.19 -7.11 -7.41
N ALA A 68 -4.71 -6.62 -8.55
CA ALA A 68 -5.55 -6.00 -9.57
C ALA A 68 -6.61 -6.99 -10.10
N ILE A 69 -6.24 -8.23 -10.38
CA ILE A 69 -7.17 -9.26 -10.84
C ILE A 69 -8.24 -9.55 -9.78
N TRP A 70 -7.83 -9.84 -8.55
CA TRP A 70 -8.77 -10.19 -7.47
C TRP A 70 -9.73 -9.06 -7.13
N THR A 71 -9.23 -7.83 -6.98
CA THR A 71 -10.09 -6.70 -6.65
C THR A 71 -11.04 -6.34 -7.77
N THR A 72 -10.58 -6.43 -9.04
CA THR A 72 -11.44 -6.20 -10.20
C THR A 72 -12.51 -7.28 -10.32
N THR A 73 -12.16 -8.55 -10.15
CA THR A 73 -13.12 -9.65 -10.21
C THR A 73 -14.18 -9.50 -9.12
N ALA A 74 -13.77 -9.22 -7.87
CA ALA A 74 -14.71 -9.00 -6.77
C ALA A 74 -15.63 -7.80 -7.04
N PHE A 75 -15.09 -6.70 -7.56
CA PHE A 75 -15.86 -5.51 -7.88
C PHE A 75 -16.86 -5.73 -9.02
N VAL A 76 -16.42 -6.34 -10.12
CA VAL A 76 -17.26 -6.60 -11.30
C VAL A 76 -18.36 -7.61 -10.96
N TYR A 77 -18.02 -8.67 -10.23
CA TYR A 77 -19.01 -9.66 -9.79
C TYR A 77 -20.08 -9.02 -8.90
N SER A 78 -19.66 -8.19 -7.93
CA SER A 78 -20.58 -7.49 -7.04
C SER A 78 -21.45 -6.49 -7.80
N LEU A 79 -20.90 -5.82 -8.80
CA LEU A 79 -21.64 -4.90 -9.66
C LEU A 79 -22.71 -5.66 -10.48
N TYR A 80 -22.35 -6.81 -11.03
CA TYR A 80 -23.28 -7.68 -11.75
C TYR A 80 -24.42 -8.14 -10.83
N SER A 81 -24.11 -8.63 -9.63
CA SER A 81 -25.13 -9.07 -8.65
C SER A 81 -26.03 -7.91 -8.22
N TYR A 82 -25.46 -6.72 -8.02
CA TYR A 82 -26.22 -5.54 -7.62
C TYR A 82 -27.16 -5.05 -8.75
N ILE A 83 -26.71 -5.09 -10.00
CA ILE A 83 -27.56 -4.74 -11.17
C ILE A 83 -28.70 -5.74 -11.33
N ASN A 84 -28.42 -7.05 -11.23
CA ASN A 84 -29.48 -8.07 -11.31
C ASN A 84 -30.53 -7.87 -10.22
N PHE A 85 -30.11 -7.65 -8.98
CA PHE A 85 -31.02 -7.36 -7.88
C PHE A 85 -31.89 -6.13 -8.19
N PHE A 86 -31.29 -5.07 -8.72
CA PHE A 86 -32.03 -3.86 -9.11
C PHE A 86 -33.05 -4.13 -10.22
N LEU A 87 -32.70 -4.94 -11.22
CA LEU A 87 -33.62 -5.29 -12.33
C LEU A 87 -34.79 -6.14 -11.87
N GLU A 88 -34.55 -7.06 -10.90
CA GLU A 88 -35.59 -7.96 -10.38
C GLU A 88 -36.55 -7.26 -9.39
N THR A 89 -36.02 -6.38 -8.56
CA THR A 89 -36.78 -5.80 -7.44
C THR A 89 -37.18 -4.35 -7.65
N GLY A 90 -36.54 -3.63 -8.59
CA GLY A 90 -36.71 -2.20 -8.79
C GLY A 90 -36.20 -1.34 -7.63
N SER A 91 -35.52 -1.93 -6.63
CA SER A 91 -35.05 -1.26 -5.44
C SER A 91 -33.52 -1.16 -5.41
N ILE A 92 -33.01 0.02 -5.08
CA ILE A 92 -31.57 0.25 -4.85
C ILE A 92 -31.12 -0.27 -3.48
N LEU A 93 -32.06 -0.42 -2.56
CA LEU A 93 -31.82 -0.84 -1.18
C LEU A 93 -32.28 -2.27 -0.96
N GLY A 94 -31.67 -2.97 0.00
CA GLY A 94 -32.12 -4.30 0.39
C GLY A 94 -33.60 -4.31 0.80
N LEU A 95 -34.32 -5.37 0.44
CA LEU A 95 -35.73 -5.53 0.78
C LEU A 95 -35.90 -6.17 2.16
N ASN A 96 -36.97 -5.82 2.85
CA ASN A 96 -37.36 -6.41 4.14
C ASN A 96 -36.29 -6.35 5.24
N GLY A 97 -35.40 -5.35 5.21
CA GLY A 97 -34.34 -5.22 6.21
C GLY A 97 -33.18 -6.21 6.04
N MET A 98 -33.16 -6.97 4.93
CA MET A 98 -32.10 -7.93 4.66
C MET A 98 -30.99 -7.31 3.77
N LYS A 99 -29.75 -7.78 3.98
CA LYS A 99 -28.62 -7.48 3.10
C LYS A 99 -28.86 -8.14 1.73
N ILE A 100 -28.44 -7.45 0.66
CA ILE A 100 -28.40 -8.06 -0.66
C ILE A 100 -27.30 -9.14 -0.67
N GLU A 101 -27.66 -10.36 -1.02
CA GLU A 101 -26.70 -11.49 -1.05
C GLU A 101 -25.70 -11.36 -2.20
N TRP A 102 -24.54 -12.03 -2.05
CA TRP A 102 -23.51 -12.15 -3.06
C TRP A 102 -22.85 -10.83 -3.49
N ILE A 103 -22.78 -9.84 -2.59
CA ILE A 103 -22.08 -8.58 -2.80
C ILE A 103 -20.80 -8.56 -1.99
N TYR A 104 -19.66 -8.30 -2.66
CA TYR A 104 -18.31 -8.32 -2.12
C TYR A 104 -17.57 -6.98 -2.35
N PHE A 105 -18.29 -5.87 -2.42
CA PHE A 105 -17.67 -4.55 -2.58
C PHE A 105 -16.71 -4.22 -1.43
N GLU A 106 -17.08 -4.59 -0.20
CA GLU A 106 -16.24 -4.41 0.97
C GLU A 106 -14.94 -5.18 0.86
N VAL A 107 -14.94 -6.40 0.31
CA VAL A 107 -13.73 -7.22 0.14
C VAL A 107 -12.75 -6.54 -0.82
N SER A 108 -13.23 -6.04 -1.97
CA SER A 108 -12.40 -5.31 -2.92
C SER A 108 -11.76 -4.07 -2.29
N ALA A 109 -12.56 -3.23 -1.62
CA ALA A 109 -12.09 -1.99 -1.02
C ALA A 109 -11.12 -2.23 0.15
N LEU A 110 -11.41 -3.22 1.01
CA LEU A 110 -10.56 -3.57 2.14
C LEU A 110 -9.22 -4.14 1.68
N LEU A 111 -9.22 -5.02 0.67
CA LEU A 111 -7.99 -5.60 0.14
C LEU A 111 -7.05 -4.50 -0.39
N ILE A 112 -7.56 -3.57 -1.20
CA ILE A 112 -6.78 -2.42 -1.69
C ILE A 112 -6.24 -1.60 -0.51
N THR A 113 -7.09 -1.30 0.47
CA THR A 113 -6.72 -0.48 1.64
C THR A 113 -5.62 -1.14 2.46
N PHE A 114 -5.73 -2.45 2.74
CA PHE A 114 -4.72 -3.19 3.50
C PHE A 114 -3.38 -3.28 2.76
N VAL A 115 -3.41 -3.50 1.45
CA VAL A 115 -2.18 -3.52 0.65
C VAL A 115 -1.51 -2.15 0.60
N CYS A 116 -2.27 -1.08 0.46
CA CYS A 116 -1.74 0.29 0.55
C CYS A 116 -1.12 0.57 1.93
N PHE A 117 -1.77 0.12 3.00
CA PHE A 117 -1.26 0.27 4.36
C PHE A 117 0.03 -0.52 4.57
N TRP A 118 0.05 -1.78 4.10
CA TRP A 118 1.25 -2.60 4.11
C TRP A 118 2.41 -1.93 3.37
N LYS A 119 2.15 -1.40 2.18
CA LYS A 119 3.15 -0.69 1.38
C LYS A 119 3.68 0.57 2.06
N TYR A 120 2.83 1.28 2.75
CA TYR A 120 3.23 2.43 3.59
C TYR A 120 4.19 1.99 4.71
N LEU A 121 3.86 0.91 5.44
CA LEU A 121 4.71 0.38 6.52
C LEU A 121 6.06 -0.10 5.98
N GLU A 122 6.06 -0.81 4.86
CA GLU A 122 7.27 -1.26 4.17
C GLU A 122 8.19 -0.07 3.84
N THR A 123 7.63 0.95 3.21
CA THR A 123 8.39 2.16 2.82
C THR A 123 8.96 2.87 4.05
N LYS A 124 8.16 3.01 5.10
CA LYS A 124 8.58 3.64 6.36
C LYS A 124 9.72 2.87 7.05
N SER A 125 9.66 1.54 7.03
CA SER A 125 10.70 0.69 7.60
C SER A 125 12.01 0.79 6.80
N LYS A 126 11.93 0.79 5.47
CA LYS A 126 13.10 0.95 4.59
C LYS A 126 13.76 2.33 4.75
N ALA A 127 12.99 3.39 4.93
CA ALA A 127 13.52 4.73 5.15
C ALA A 127 14.39 4.80 6.42
N LYS A 128 13.95 4.19 7.52
CA LYS A 128 14.74 4.14 8.77
C LYS A 128 16.09 3.45 8.60
N THR A 129 16.13 2.37 7.83
CA THR A 129 17.38 1.64 7.56
C THR A 129 18.33 2.48 6.71
N SER A 130 17.81 3.17 5.70
CA SER A 130 18.61 4.07 4.86
C SER A 130 19.22 5.23 5.65
N ASP A 131 18.48 5.80 6.62
CA ASP A 131 18.99 6.86 7.47
C ASP A 131 20.12 6.39 8.40
N ALA A 132 20.03 5.16 8.90
CA ALA A 132 21.11 4.55 9.70
C ALA A 132 22.39 4.38 8.85
N ILE A 133 22.26 3.90 7.61
CA ILE A 133 23.39 3.76 6.69
C ILE A 133 24.01 5.14 6.36
N LYS A 134 23.19 6.15 6.09
CA LYS A 134 23.68 7.52 5.83
C LYS A 134 24.44 8.08 7.03
N LYS A 135 23.98 7.84 8.27
CA LYS A 135 24.70 8.23 9.48
C LYS A 135 26.07 7.55 9.58
N LEU A 136 26.17 6.27 9.25
CA LEU A 136 27.45 5.56 9.23
C LEU A 136 28.37 6.12 8.14
N MET A 137 27.85 6.41 6.96
CA MET A 137 28.62 7.05 5.87
C MET A 137 29.09 8.46 6.25
N SER A 138 28.33 9.19 7.06
CA SER A 138 28.75 10.53 7.54
C SER A 138 29.86 10.50 8.58
N LEU A 139 30.18 9.33 9.14
CA LEU A 139 31.32 9.11 10.04
C LEU A 139 32.62 8.87 9.26
N THR A 140 32.56 8.68 7.94
CA THR A 140 33.77 8.58 7.13
C THR A 140 34.53 9.89 7.20
N PRO A 141 35.82 9.86 7.56
CA PRO A 141 36.64 11.07 7.63
C PRO A 141 36.67 11.77 6.28
N LYS A 142 36.59 13.10 6.27
CA LYS A 142 36.61 13.90 5.04
C LYS A 142 38.02 14.28 4.64
N THR A 143 38.98 14.14 5.53
CA THR A 143 40.38 14.49 5.35
C THR A 143 41.27 13.32 5.75
N ALA A 144 42.46 13.26 5.19
CA ALA A 144 43.51 12.31 5.56
C ALA A 144 44.86 13.00 5.59
N PHE A 145 45.81 12.46 6.38
CA PHE A 145 47.16 12.93 6.45
C PHE A 145 48.00 12.25 5.37
N VAL A 146 48.44 13.03 4.39
CA VAL A 146 49.27 12.55 3.27
C VAL A 146 50.71 13.06 3.44
N LYS A 147 51.69 12.23 3.18
CA LYS A 147 53.13 12.61 3.25
C LYS A 147 53.52 13.35 1.98
N VAL A 148 53.82 14.65 2.10
CA VAL A 148 54.34 15.50 1.02
C VAL A 148 55.66 16.09 1.47
N ASN A 149 56.72 15.89 0.70
CA ASN A 149 58.08 16.39 0.99
C ASN A 149 58.66 16.04 2.36
N GLY A 150 58.20 14.92 2.96
CA GLY A 150 58.66 14.43 4.27
C GLY A 150 57.79 14.82 5.44
N GLU A 151 56.84 15.74 5.28
CA GLU A 151 55.86 16.17 6.30
C GLU A 151 54.46 15.62 6.00
N PHE A 152 53.67 15.43 7.05
CA PHE A 152 52.26 15.00 6.92
C PHE A 152 51.35 16.20 6.87
N ILE A 153 50.69 16.40 5.74
CA ILE A 153 49.73 17.48 5.51
C ILE A 153 48.33 16.90 5.42
N GLU A 154 47.36 17.57 6.05
CA GLU A 154 45.95 17.21 6.00
C GLU A 154 45.35 17.63 4.66
N ILE A 155 44.86 16.66 3.89
CA ILE A 155 44.28 16.86 2.56
C ILE A 155 42.90 16.22 2.51
N GLU A 156 41.98 16.80 1.75
CA GLU A 156 40.67 16.22 1.47
C GLU A 156 40.82 14.88 0.75
N ILE A 157 40.08 13.86 1.15
CA ILE A 157 40.16 12.51 0.60
C ILE A 157 39.99 12.49 -0.92
N GLU A 158 39.16 13.38 -1.48
CA GLU A 158 38.92 13.50 -2.92
C GLU A 158 40.18 13.94 -3.73
N LYS A 159 41.15 14.52 -3.05
CA LYS A 159 42.42 15.01 -3.68
C LYS A 159 43.59 14.04 -3.56
N ILE A 160 43.38 12.89 -2.93
CA ILE A 160 44.43 11.86 -2.78
C ILE A 160 44.59 11.11 -4.07
N ASN A 161 45.85 10.97 -4.51
CA ASN A 161 46.20 10.21 -5.70
C ASN A 161 46.60 8.78 -5.35
N ILE A 162 46.50 7.92 -6.37
CA ILE A 162 47.06 6.56 -6.30
C ILE A 162 48.56 6.66 -6.09
N TRP A 163 49.08 5.94 -5.10
CA TRP A 163 50.47 5.91 -4.62
C TRP A 163 50.87 6.97 -3.59
N ASP A 164 49.95 7.81 -3.12
CA ASP A 164 50.22 8.70 -1.98
C ASP A 164 50.40 7.86 -0.70
N THR A 165 51.35 8.28 0.14
CA THR A 165 51.57 7.62 1.45
C THR A 165 50.69 8.30 2.52
N ILE A 166 49.79 7.53 3.08
CA ILE A 166 48.78 8.01 4.08
C ILE A 166 49.19 7.59 5.49
N LEU A 167 49.07 8.49 6.45
CA LEU A 167 49.22 8.16 7.88
C LEU A 167 47.83 7.73 8.43
N VAL A 168 47.74 6.50 8.89
CA VAL A 168 46.57 5.96 9.60
C VAL A 168 46.95 5.81 11.07
N LYS A 169 46.24 6.50 11.96
CA LYS A 169 46.43 6.37 13.39
C LYS A 169 45.54 5.23 13.94
N PRO A 170 45.94 4.58 15.04
CA PRO A 170 45.05 3.67 15.77
C PRO A 170 43.79 4.45 16.14
N TRP A 171 42.62 3.90 15.80
CA TRP A 171 41.29 4.47 16.04
C TRP A 171 40.82 5.58 15.09
N ASP A 172 41.48 5.82 13.97
CA ASP A 172 40.98 6.67 12.87
C ASP A 172 39.97 5.94 11.98
#